data_c1458c387229047697620790d9221ec8
#
_entry.id   c1458c387229047697620790d9221ec8
#
_cell.length_a   1.000
_cell.length_b   1.000
_cell.length_c   1.000
_cell.angle_alpha   90.00
_cell.angle_beta   90.00
_cell.angle_gamma   90.00
#
_symmetry.space_group_name_H-M   'P 1'
#
loop_
_entity.id
_entity.type
_entity.pdbx_description
1 polymer ?
#
loop_
_entity_poly.entity_id
_entity_poly.type
_entity_poly.pdbx_seq_one_letter_code
_entity_poly.pdbx_strand_id
1 'polypeptide(L)'
;MERPHYKTVVISDVHIGAPHSKVREVTEFLSSVDCDRLIMDGDIIDGWQLKNSNDKWTVVHSAFFHVIMKMMEKHNTEVIYVTGNHDDFLDPLVPSKMANISLVHEFIIKEKNHSYVVIHGHAFDSITSRLTFLAKLGDVAYNQIGRASCRERV
;
A
#
# COMPACT_ATOMS: atom_id res chain seq x y z
N MET A 1 -13.23 -27.88 10.44
CA MET A 1 -11.76 -27.78 10.32
C MET A 1 -11.34 -26.51 11.04
N GLU A 2 -10.27 -26.60 11.81
CA GLU A 2 -9.67 -25.44 12.46
C GLU A 2 -9.02 -24.56 11.39
N ARG A 3 -9.20 -23.24 11.47
CA ARG A 3 -8.61 -22.31 10.52
C ARG A 3 -7.12 -22.15 10.80
N PRO A 4 -6.25 -22.07 9.78
CA PRO A 4 -4.86 -21.74 10.01
C PRO A 4 -4.74 -20.36 10.65
N HIS A 5 -3.91 -20.24 11.68
CA HIS A 5 -3.64 -18.98 12.37
C HIS A 5 -2.24 -18.47 12.01
N TYR A 6 -2.17 -17.20 11.62
CA TYR A 6 -0.94 -16.52 11.24
C TYR A 6 -0.65 -15.35 12.18
N LYS A 7 0.60 -15.08 12.45
CA LYS A 7 0.99 -13.90 13.22
C LYS A 7 0.70 -12.61 12.46
N THR A 8 0.99 -12.59 11.16
CA THR A 8 0.72 -11.45 10.29
C THR A 8 0.32 -11.95 8.91
N VAL A 9 -0.76 -11.39 8.38
CA VAL A 9 -1.19 -11.54 6.99
C VAL A 9 -1.03 -10.18 6.32
N VAL A 10 -0.46 -10.16 5.12
CA VAL A 10 -0.32 -8.94 4.30
C VAL A 10 -1.07 -9.16 3.00
N ILE A 11 -1.89 -8.19 2.64
CA ILE A 11 -2.57 -8.11 1.34
C ILE A 11 -2.31 -6.73 0.73
N SER A 12 -2.21 -6.65 -0.60
CA SER A 12 -2.05 -5.39 -1.35
C SER A 12 -2.85 -5.43 -2.65
N ASP A 13 -3.01 -4.28 -3.28
CA ASP A 13 -3.50 -4.17 -4.67
C ASP A 13 -4.86 -4.89 -4.90
N VAL A 14 -5.78 -4.78 -3.97
CA VAL A 14 -7.12 -5.38 -4.11
C VAL A 14 -7.97 -4.61 -5.10
N HIS A 15 -7.77 -3.28 -5.20
CA HIS A 15 -8.44 -2.37 -6.10
C HIS A 15 -9.98 -2.50 -6.10
N ILE A 16 -10.58 -2.46 -4.91
CA ILE A 16 -12.05 -2.51 -4.76
C ILE A 16 -12.68 -1.36 -5.53
N GLY A 17 -13.59 -1.68 -6.45
CA GLY A 17 -14.21 -0.74 -7.39
C GLY A 17 -13.66 -0.83 -8.81
N ALA A 18 -12.51 -1.46 -9.03
CA ALA A 18 -11.99 -1.72 -10.37
C ALA A 18 -12.63 -2.97 -11.01
N PRO A 19 -12.83 -2.99 -12.34
CA PRO A 19 -13.44 -4.14 -13.04
C PRO A 19 -12.67 -5.46 -12.88
N HIS A 20 -11.36 -5.35 -12.64
CA HIS A 20 -10.46 -6.51 -12.50
C HIS A 20 -10.13 -6.85 -11.05
N SER A 21 -10.80 -6.21 -10.09
CA SER A 21 -10.59 -6.44 -8.68
C SER A 21 -10.75 -7.91 -8.30
N LYS A 22 -9.83 -8.40 -7.49
CA LYS A 22 -9.86 -9.76 -6.92
C LYS A 22 -10.50 -9.79 -5.53
N VAL A 23 -11.35 -8.82 -5.24
CA VAL A 23 -11.97 -8.66 -3.92
C VAL A 23 -12.70 -9.90 -3.43
N ARG A 24 -13.30 -10.69 -4.33
CA ARG A 24 -13.99 -11.94 -3.96
C ARG A 24 -12.99 -12.98 -3.47
N GLU A 25 -11.94 -13.24 -4.23
CA GLU A 25 -10.90 -14.22 -3.92
C GLU A 25 -10.17 -13.86 -2.63
N VAL A 26 -9.86 -12.57 -2.44
CA VAL A 26 -9.25 -12.07 -1.21
C VAL A 26 -10.21 -12.23 -0.01
N THR A 27 -11.50 -11.97 -0.20
CA THR A 27 -12.52 -12.15 0.85
C THR A 27 -12.64 -13.61 1.27
N GLU A 28 -12.62 -14.54 0.30
CA GLU A 28 -12.64 -15.98 0.55
C GLU A 28 -11.39 -16.41 1.31
N PHE A 29 -10.20 -15.94 0.89
CA PHE A 29 -8.95 -16.20 1.60
C PHE A 29 -9.01 -15.71 3.05
N LEU A 30 -9.36 -14.44 3.29
CA LEU A 30 -9.46 -13.87 4.64
C LEU A 30 -10.51 -14.59 5.50
N SER A 31 -11.57 -15.13 4.87
CA SER A 31 -12.57 -15.93 5.58
C SER A 31 -12.06 -17.31 5.99
N SER A 32 -10.98 -17.79 5.39
CA SER A 32 -10.41 -19.12 5.61
C SER A 32 -9.27 -19.14 6.63
N VAL A 33 -8.76 -17.97 7.04
CA VAL A 33 -7.61 -17.83 7.93
C VAL A 33 -7.94 -16.95 9.13
N ASP A 34 -7.15 -17.05 10.19
CA ASP A 34 -7.15 -16.13 11.32
C ASP A 34 -5.75 -15.54 11.48
N CYS A 35 -5.62 -14.32 12.04
CA CYS A 35 -4.32 -13.71 12.29
C CYS A 35 -4.36 -12.72 13.44
N ASP A 36 -3.17 -12.49 14.08
CA ASP A 36 -3.02 -11.45 15.09
C ASP A 36 -3.02 -10.07 14.44
N ARG A 37 -2.43 -9.95 13.22
CA ARG A 37 -2.34 -8.69 12.48
C ARG A 37 -2.65 -8.89 11.00
N LEU A 38 -3.50 -8.02 10.47
CA LEU A 38 -3.77 -7.88 9.04
C LEU A 38 -3.20 -6.55 8.56
N ILE A 39 -2.29 -6.59 7.60
CA ILE A 39 -1.75 -5.40 6.94
C ILE A 39 -2.35 -5.31 5.54
N MET A 40 -3.01 -4.20 5.27
CA MET A 40 -3.51 -3.81 3.95
C MET A 40 -2.53 -2.79 3.37
N ASP A 41 -1.64 -3.25 2.46
CA ASP A 41 -0.49 -2.48 1.98
C ASP A 41 -0.80 -1.79 0.64
N GLY A 42 -1.63 -0.76 0.73
CA GLY A 42 -1.96 0.14 -0.37
C GLY A 42 -2.87 -0.44 -1.45
N ASP A 43 -3.51 0.48 -2.16
CA ASP A 43 -4.38 0.21 -3.30
C ASP A 43 -5.48 -0.82 -3.00
N ILE A 44 -6.01 -0.75 -1.77
CA ILE A 44 -7.12 -1.61 -1.35
C ILE A 44 -8.42 -1.13 -1.97
N ILE A 45 -8.64 0.18 -1.99
CA ILE A 45 -9.82 0.81 -2.60
C ILE A 45 -9.38 1.63 -3.80
N ASP A 46 -9.94 1.35 -4.97
CA ASP A 46 -9.68 2.18 -6.14
C ASP A 46 -10.58 3.43 -6.12
N GLY A 47 -10.13 4.46 -5.43
CA GLY A 47 -10.84 5.74 -5.32
C GLY A 47 -11.03 6.45 -6.66
N TRP A 48 -10.13 6.21 -7.62
CA TRP A 48 -10.22 6.82 -8.95
C TRP A 48 -11.34 6.17 -9.77
N GLN A 49 -11.45 4.85 -9.72
CA GLN A 49 -12.54 4.13 -10.38
C GLN A 49 -13.89 4.44 -9.73
N LEU A 50 -13.98 4.43 -8.41
CA LEU A 50 -15.23 4.72 -7.71
C LEU A 50 -15.74 6.15 -7.96
N LYS A 51 -14.86 7.13 -8.22
CA LYS A 51 -15.26 8.48 -8.60
C LYS A 51 -15.77 8.59 -10.03
N ASN A 52 -15.23 7.77 -10.94
CA ASN A 52 -15.43 7.91 -12.37
C ASN A 52 -16.43 6.90 -12.95
N SER A 53 -16.74 5.83 -12.24
CA SER A 53 -17.68 4.81 -12.70
C SER A 53 -19.10 5.09 -12.21
N ASN A 54 -20.07 4.74 -13.04
CA ASN A 54 -21.46 4.61 -12.60
C ASN A 54 -21.68 3.32 -11.76
N ASP A 55 -20.60 2.57 -11.52
CA ASP A 55 -20.63 1.32 -10.79
C ASP A 55 -20.83 1.61 -9.30
N LYS A 56 -21.93 1.12 -8.80
CA LYS A 56 -22.32 1.30 -7.41
C LYS A 56 -21.53 0.33 -6.53
N TRP A 57 -21.29 0.75 -5.31
CA TRP A 57 -20.82 -0.14 -4.26
C TRP A 57 -21.68 -1.40 -4.18
N THR A 58 -21.07 -2.56 -4.25
CA THR A 58 -21.77 -3.85 -4.34
C THR A 58 -21.72 -4.61 -3.01
N VAL A 59 -22.58 -5.63 -2.87
CA VAL A 59 -22.56 -6.56 -1.73
C VAL A 59 -21.21 -7.25 -1.56
N VAL A 60 -20.51 -7.52 -2.68
CA VAL A 60 -19.18 -8.15 -2.65
C VAL A 60 -18.16 -7.22 -1.99
N HIS A 61 -18.20 -5.92 -2.28
CA HIS A 61 -17.33 -4.93 -1.64
C HIS A 61 -17.61 -4.84 -0.14
N SER A 62 -18.88 -4.83 0.26
CA SER A 62 -19.27 -4.83 1.68
C SER A 62 -18.85 -6.10 2.39
N ALA A 63 -18.89 -7.26 1.73
CA ALA A 63 -18.50 -8.54 2.31
C ALA A 63 -17.02 -8.57 2.72
N PHE A 64 -16.14 -7.94 1.94
CA PHE A 64 -14.73 -7.81 2.27
C PHE A 64 -14.53 -7.12 3.63
N PHE A 65 -15.12 -5.94 3.82
CA PHE A 65 -15.01 -5.22 5.09
C PHE A 65 -15.70 -5.95 6.25
N HIS A 66 -16.80 -6.66 5.97
CA HIS A 66 -17.49 -7.45 6.99
C HIS A 66 -16.60 -8.60 7.52
N VAL A 67 -15.82 -9.25 6.66
CA VAL A 67 -14.86 -10.27 7.10
C VAL A 67 -13.78 -9.65 8.00
N ILE A 68 -13.22 -8.49 7.62
CA ILE A 68 -12.23 -7.79 8.44
C ILE A 68 -12.80 -7.42 9.82
N MET A 69 -14.01 -6.86 9.85
CA MET A 69 -14.68 -6.55 11.14
C MET A 69 -14.88 -7.79 12.01
N LYS A 70 -15.25 -8.93 11.41
CA LYS A 70 -15.33 -10.20 12.15
C LYS A 70 -13.99 -10.66 12.71
N MET A 71 -12.90 -10.50 11.98
CA MET A 71 -11.55 -10.82 12.46
C MET A 71 -11.20 -9.95 13.68
N MET A 72 -11.51 -8.66 13.63
CA MET A 72 -11.32 -7.74 14.76
C MET A 72 -12.14 -8.14 15.98
N GLU A 73 -13.43 -8.45 15.79
CA GLU A 73 -14.35 -8.80 16.88
C GLU A 73 -14.01 -10.14 17.54
N LYS A 74 -13.74 -11.18 16.74
CA LYS A 74 -13.59 -12.55 17.23
C LYS A 74 -12.18 -12.89 17.67
N HIS A 75 -11.18 -12.33 16.98
CA HIS A 75 -9.77 -12.70 17.15
C HIS A 75 -8.93 -11.53 17.65
N ASN A 76 -9.56 -10.36 17.89
CA ASN A 76 -8.87 -9.13 18.29
C ASN A 76 -7.75 -8.74 17.29
N THR A 77 -7.93 -9.07 16.01
CA THR A 77 -6.96 -8.79 14.95
C THR A 77 -6.67 -7.29 14.88
N GLU A 78 -5.40 -6.92 14.95
CA GLU A 78 -4.92 -5.56 14.68
C GLU A 78 -4.92 -5.33 13.16
N VAL A 79 -5.57 -4.28 12.69
CA VAL A 79 -5.64 -3.93 11.27
C VAL A 79 -4.79 -2.70 11.00
N ILE A 80 -3.82 -2.84 10.09
CA ILE A 80 -2.97 -1.73 9.65
C ILE A 80 -3.31 -1.45 8.19
N TYR A 81 -3.77 -0.25 7.90
CA TYR A 81 -4.00 0.23 6.54
C TYR A 81 -2.86 1.16 6.15
N VAL A 82 -2.01 0.73 5.24
CA VAL A 82 -0.99 1.56 4.60
C VAL A 82 -1.62 2.16 3.34
N THR A 83 -1.54 3.48 3.14
CA THR A 83 -2.15 4.11 1.97
C THR A 83 -1.33 3.90 0.70
N GLY A 84 -2.01 3.65 -0.42
CA GLY A 84 -1.45 3.58 -1.77
C GLY A 84 -1.82 4.82 -2.60
N ASN A 85 -1.43 4.84 -3.86
CA ASN A 85 -1.76 5.98 -4.74
C ASN A 85 -3.23 5.98 -5.21
N HIS A 86 -3.91 4.83 -5.23
CA HIS A 86 -5.35 4.75 -5.50
C HIS A 86 -6.21 5.06 -4.26
N ASP A 87 -5.59 5.02 -3.07
CA ASP A 87 -6.22 5.36 -1.80
C ASP A 87 -5.93 6.80 -1.34
N ASP A 88 -5.40 7.67 -2.20
CA ASP A 88 -4.97 9.05 -1.89
C ASP A 88 -6.04 9.91 -1.19
N PHE A 89 -7.31 9.57 -1.38
CA PHE A 89 -8.43 10.22 -0.69
C PHE A 89 -8.42 9.99 0.83
N LEU A 90 -7.65 9.01 1.32
CA LEU A 90 -7.45 8.73 2.75
C LEU A 90 -6.28 9.52 3.36
N ASP A 91 -5.38 10.10 2.55
CA ASP A 91 -4.19 10.82 3.03
C ASP A 91 -4.50 11.94 4.04
N PRO A 92 -5.58 12.71 3.91
CA PRO A 92 -5.93 13.71 4.93
C PRO A 92 -6.22 13.14 6.31
N LEU A 93 -6.44 11.83 6.43
CA LEU A 93 -6.71 11.12 7.69
C LEU A 93 -5.46 10.45 8.27
N VAL A 94 -4.34 10.46 7.56
CA VAL A 94 -3.07 9.84 8.00
C VAL A 94 -2.24 10.84 8.83
N PRO A 95 -1.65 10.44 9.96
CA PRO A 95 -1.87 9.17 10.65
C PRO A 95 -3.14 9.21 11.53
N SER A 96 -3.87 8.12 11.57
CA SER A 96 -4.98 7.99 12.50
C SER A 96 -5.08 6.58 13.08
N LYS A 97 -5.69 6.48 14.25
CA LYS A 97 -5.98 5.20 14.90
C LYS A 97 -7.37 5.25 15.51
N MET A 98 -8.16 4.23 15.22
CA MET A 98 -9.49 4.05 15.77
C MET A 98 -9.69 2.58 16.15
N ALA A 99 -9.88 2.32 17.45
CA ALA A 99 -9.92 0.96 17.98
C ALA A 99 -8.70 0.12 17.52
N ASN A 100 -8.94 -1.01 16.83
CA ASN A 100 -7.90 -1.90 16.34
C ASN A 100 -7.44 -1.56 14.90
N ILE A 101 -7.87 -0.43 14.32
CA ILE A 101 -7.47 -0.01 12.97
C ILE A 101 -6.51 1.17 13.08
N SER A 102 -5.37 1.08 12.39
CA SER A 102 -4.42 2.18 12.20
C SER A 102 -4.29 2.50 10.72
N LEU A 103 -4.37 3.78 10.37
CA LEU A 103 -4.16 4.30 9.02
C LEU A 103 -2.82 5.03 8.99
N VAL A 104 -1.89 4.60 8.13
CA VAL A 104 -0.50 5.07 8.09
C VAL A 104 0.04 5.12 6.66
N HIS A 105 1.14 5.85 6.40
CA HIS A 105 1.86 5.78 5.13
C HIS A 105 2.88 4.65 5.09
N GLU A 106 3.38 4.24 6.26
CA GLU A 106 4.33 3.14 6.39
C GLU A 106 4.12 2.45 7.73
N PHE A 107 4.49 1.17 7.82
CA PHE A 107 4.41 0.41 9.06
C PHE A 107 5.67 -0.41 9.30
N ILE A 108 6.19 -0.40 10.53
CA ILE A 108 7.40 -1.14 10.90
C ILE A 108 7.03 -2.36 11.74
N ILE A 109 7.29 -3.54 11.19
CA ILE A 109 7.19 -4.81 11.92
C ILE A 109 8.53 -5.08 12.59
N LYS A 110 8.53 -5.23 13.91
CA LYS A 110 9.72 -5.62 14.68
C LYS A 110 9.63 -7.08 15.07
N GLU A 111 10.57 -7.90 14.61
CA GLU A 111 10.64 -9.34 14.88
C GLU A 111 12.04 -9.71 15.36
N LYS A 112 12.18 -10.07 16.65
CA LYS A 112 13.46 -10.43 17.27
C LYS A 112 14.54 -9.37 16.96
N ASN A 113 15.50 -9.71 16.10
CA ASN A 113 16.62 -8.85 15.73
C ASN A 113 16.44 -8.17 14.35
N HIS A 114 15.25 -8.28 13.74
CA HIS A 114 14.97 -7.73 12.40
C HIS A 114 13.83 -6.71 12.48
N SER A 115 13.91 -5.70 11.64
CA SER A 115 12.83 -4.76 11.39
C SER A 115 12.48 -4.79 9.91
N TYR A 116 11.20 -4.92 9.60
CA TYR A 116 10.66 -4.90 8.24
C TYR A 116 9.84 -3.64 8.10
N VAL A 117 10.05 -2.92 7.01
CA VAL A 117 9.22 -1.77 6.65
C VAL A 117 8.20 -2.23 5.62
N VAL A 118 6.94 -2.00 5.91
CA VAL A 118 5.83 -2.17 4.97
C VAL A 118 5.47 -0.81 4.44
N ILE A 119 5.57 -0.64 3.13
CA ILE A 119 5.32 0.62 2.43
C ILE A 119 4.86 0.30 1.00
N HIS A 120 3.81 0.95 0.55
CA HIS A 120 3.33 0.73 -0.80
C HIS A 120 4.31 1.26 -1.87
N GLY A 121 4.48 0.49 -2.96
CA GLY A 121 5.54 0.70 -3.95
C GLY A 121 5.58 2.08 -4.62
N HIS A 122 4.44 2.78 -4.73
CA HIS A 122 4.36 4.13 -5.31
C HIS A 122 5.27 5.16 -4.61
N ALA A 123 5.57 4.96 -3.33
CA ALA A 123 6.48 5.83 -2.59
C ALA A 123 7.91 5.79 -3.17
N PHE A 124 8.31 4.67 -3.75
CA PHE A 124 9.61 4.54 -4.42
C PHE A 124 9.64 5.18 -5.80
N ASP A 125 8.53 5.25 -6.51
CA ASP A 125 8.43 5.87 -7.83
C ASP A 125 8.74 7.36 -7.77
N SER A 126 8.26 8.07 -6.76
CA SER A 126 8.58 9.47 -6.52
C SER A 126 10.05 9.70 -6.17
N ILE A 127 10.68 8.80 -5.43
CA ILE A 127 12.11 8.84 -5.10
C ILE A 127 12.94 8.54 -6.34
N THR A 128 12.59 7.49 -7.09
CA THR A 128 13.28 7.07 -8.32
C THR A 128 13.21 8.15 -9.38
N SER A 129 12.07 8.80 -9.58
CA SER A 129 11.93 9.90 -10.54
C SER A 129 12.79 11.11 -10.16
N ARG A 130 12.88 11.46 -8.88
CA ARG A 130 13.77 12.54 -8.38
C ARG A 130 15.24 12.20 -8.54
N LEU A 131 15.64 10.97 -8.23
CA LEU A 131 17.03 10.49 -8.42
C LEU A 131 17.42 10.44 -9.89
N THR A 132 16.52 9.99 -10.77
CA THR A 132 16.73 9.99 -12.23
C THR A 132 16.88 11.41 -12.76
N PHE A 133 16.11 12.37 -12.24
CA PHE A 133 16.24 13.79 -12.60
C PHE A 133 17.59 14.37 -12.13
N LEU A 134 18.02 14.07 -10.89
CA LEU A 134 19.32 14.48 -10.37
C LEU A 134 20.48 13.84 -11.14
N ALA A 135 20.36 12.56 -11.51
CA ALA A 135 21.36 11.87 -12.34
C ALA A 135 21.48 12.51 -13.73
N LYS A 136 20.36 12.88 -14.38
CA LYS A 136 20.36 13.60 -15.66
C LYS A 136 20.99 14.99 -15.54
N LEU A 137 20.73 15.71 -14.44
CA LEU A 137 21.38 17.00 -14.18
C LEU A 137 22.89 16.85 -13.98
N GLY A 138 23.32 15.81 -13.25
CA GLY A 138 24.73 15.48 -13.05
C GLY A 138 25.45 15.15 -14.37
N ASP A 139 24.81 14.39 -15.24
CA ASP A 139 25.35 14.01 -16.55
C ASP A 139 25.51 15.24 -17.50
N VAL A 140 24.52 16.15 -17.50
CA VAL A 140 24.61 17.42 -18.24
C VAL A 140 25.72 18.31 -17.69
N ALA A 141 25.87 18.42 -16.37
CA ALA A 141 26.95 19.19 -15.75
C ALA A 141 28.32 18.60 -16.05
N TYR A 142 28.48 17.27 -15.95
CA TYR A 142 29.72 16.57 -16.26
C TYR A 142 30.14 16.75 -17.73
N ASN A 143 29.20 16.63 -18.66
CA ASN A 143 29.46 16.84 -20.09
C ASN A 143 29.81 18.31 -20.42
N GLN A 144 29.29 19.31 -19.72
CA GLN A 144 29.70 20.70 -19.89
C GLN A 144 31.10 20.98 -19.35
N ILE A 145 31.44 20.43 -18.18
CA ILE A 145 32.76 20.58 -17.56
C ILE A 145 33.84 19.87 -18.45
N GLY A 146 33.54 18.66 -18.95
CA GLY A 146 34.41 17.95 -19.85
C GLY A 146 34.72 18.72 -21.16
N ARG A 147 33.72 19.40 -21.73
CA ARG A 147 33.90 20.25 -22.93
C ARG A 147 34.67 21.52 -22.66
N ALA A 148 34.55 22.11 -21.49
CA ALA A 148 35.33 23.29 -21.10
C ALA A 148 36.80 22.95 -20.91
N SER A 149 37.11 21.81 -20.28
CA SER A 149 38.51 21.35 -20.06
C SER A 149 39.25 20.97 -21.36
N CYS A 150 38.56 20.56 -22.42
CA CYS A 150 39.16 20.31 -23.72
C CYS A 150 39.45 21.57 -24.56
N ARG A 151 38.85 22.72 -24.20
CA ARG A 151 39.08 24.00 -24.95
C ARG A 151 40.31 24.78 -24.50
N GLU A 152 40.86 24.49 -23.33
CA GLU A 152 42.05 25.17 -22.80
C GLU A 152 43.40 24.53 -23.18
N ARG A 153 43.40 23.52 -24.05
CA ARG A 153 44.64 22.88 -24.55
C ARG A 153 44.74 22.96 -26.07
N VAL A 154 44.72 24.17 -26.62
CA VAL A 154 45.20 24.48 -27.97
C VAL A 154 45.97 25.77 -27.94
#